data_67a7482ec359471408b4ea12ce0f7589
#
_entry.id   67a7482ec359471408b4ea12ce0f7589
#
_cell.length_a   1.000
_cell.length_b   1.000
_cell.length_c   1.000
_cell.angle_alpha   90.00
_cell.angle_beta   90.00
_cell.angle_gamma   90.00
#
_symmetry.space_group_name_H-M   'P 1'
#
loop_
_entity.id
_entity.type
_entity.pdbx_description
1 polymer ?
#
loop_
_entity_poly.entity_id
_entity_poly.type
_entity_poly.pdbx_seq_one_letter_code
_entity_poly.pdbx_strand_id
1 'polypeptide(L)'
;MTRQSFDAIVIGGGLVGAAIAYGLQRQGLATLLLDEGDIAFRASRGNFGLVWVQSKGLGAPHYQRWTRGSAQEWPKLAAELKERTGIGTGLQQPGGVHLCLSEEEFGKRGEYMARLQREAGNFGLEYRMVRGAEARDMLPGLGPQVVGMSWTPYDGHASPLYLLRALHTGFTGAGGTYQPNARVEGSSAAPNDFSVEAAGQRYRAPRVVLAAGLGNADLAPRFGLEAPVRPERGQILVTERTQTVLPMPTTTIRQTEEGSLMLGDSKEDAGFNLGQSPEVMRKIAQRAVLSFPWIANLNLVRAWSALRVMAPDGLPIYDQSERFPGAFTANCHSGVTLAGTHANRLAPMIAAGALEPGMAPFSARRFNVRSAA
;
A
#
# COMPACT_ATOMS: atom_id res chain seq x y z
N MET A 1 -37.14 5.10 -0.54
CA MET A 1 -35.76 4.64 -0.38
C MET A 1 -35.78 3.42 0.53
N THR A 2 -35.36 2.27 0.02
CA THR A 2 -35.23 1.04 0.83
C THR A 2 -34.07 1.24 1.81
N ARG A 3 -34.32 0.99 3.10
CA ARG A 3 -33.33 1.13 4.16
C ARG A 3 -32.62 -0.20 4.34
N GLN A 4 -31.32 -0.27 4.02
CA GLN A 4 -30.51 -1.46 4.21
C GLN A 4 -29.59 -1.27 5.42
N SER A 5 -29.54 -2.27 6.29
CA SER A 5 -28.72 -2.26 7.51
C SER A 5 -27.60 -3.29 7.42
N PHE A 6 -26.42 -2.90 7.84
CA PHE A 6 -25.21 -3.71 7.90
C PHE A 6 -24.56 -3.59 9.29
N ASP A 7 -23.57 -4.45 9.59
CA ASP A 7 -22.76 -4.34 10.81
C ASP A 7 -21.60 -3.36 10.62
N ALA A 8 -21.14 -3.19 9.37
CA ALA A 8 -20.09 -2.25 9.01
C ALA A 8 -20.28 -1.71 7.57
N ILE A 9 -19.96 -0.45 7.36
CA ILE A 9 -19.82 0.17 6.04
C ILE A 9 -18.37 0.56 5.84
N VAL A 10 -17.74 0.08 4.76
CA VAL A 10 -16.40 0.50 4.32
C VAL A 10 -16.54 1.39 3.10
N ILE A 11 -15.98 2.60 3.16
CA ILE A 11 -16.04 3.59 2.07
C ILE A 11 -14.67 3.63 1.38
N GLY A 12 -14.63 3.19 0.12
CA GLY A 12 -13.45 3.06 -0.72
C GLY A 12 -13.07 1.60 -0.97
N GLY A 13 -13.27 1.13 -2.20
CA GLY A 13 -12.98 -0.24 -2.65
C GLY A 13 -11.56 -0.46 -3.20
N GLY A 14 -10.60 0.42 -2.86
CA GLY A 14 -9.18 0.22 -3.12
C GLY A 14 -8.57 -0.87 -2.24
N LEU A 15 -7.24 -1.10 -2.36
CA LEU A 15 -6.55 -2.17 -1.62
C LEU A 15 -6.76 -2.10 -0.11
N VAL A 16 -6.73 -0.89 0.48
CA VAL A 16 -6.92 -0.70 1.92
C VAL A 16 -8.33 -1.11 2.34
N GLY A 17 -9.35 -0.51 1.70
CA GLY A 17 -10.74 -0.80 2.05
C GLY A 17 -11.16 -2.22 1.71
N ALA A 18 -10.73 -2.78 0.57
CA ALA A 18 -11.01 -4.16 0.20
C ALA A 18 -10.40 -5.17 1.19
N ALA A 19 -9.15 -4.93 1.65
CA ALA A 19 -8.52 -5.79 2.65
C ALA A 19 -9.23 -5.71 4.02
N ILE A 20 -9.63 -4.50 4.44
CA ILE A 20 -10.41 -4.32 5.68
C ILE A 20 -11.79 -4.96 5.55
N ALA A 21 -12.53 -4.72 4.46
CA ALA A 21 -13.85 -5.29 4.23
C ALA A 21 -13.80 -6.83 4.22
N TYR A 22 -12.81 -7.42 3.52
CA TYR A 22 -12.58 -8.86 3.54
C TYR A 22 -12.32 -9.38 4.95
N GLY A 23 -11.48 -8.69 5.73
CA GLY A 23 -11.20 -9.03 7.11
C GLY A 23 -12.43 -8.95 8.02
N LEU A 24 -13.26 -7.89 7.90
CA LEU A 24 -14.50 -7.73 8.66
C LEU A 24 -15.51 -8.82 8.31
N GLN A 25 -15.69 -9.14 7.03
CA GLN A 25 -16.59 -10.21 6.60
C GLN A 25 -16.16 -11.57 7.17
N ARG A 26 -14.84 -11.84 7.25
CA ARG A 26 -14.31 -13.05 7.90
C ARG A 26 -14.56 -13.10 9.42
N GLN A 27 -14.76 -11.95 10.06
CA GLN A 27 -15.18 -11.87 11.47
C GLN A 27 -16.70 -12.08 11.65
N GLY A 28 -17.43 -12.37 10.55
CA GLY A 28 -18.87 -12.59 10.59
C GLY A 28 -19.72 -11.32 10.56
N LEU A 29 -19.14 -10.14 10.29
CA LEU A 29 -19.88 -8.90 10.19
C LEU A 29 -20.51 -8.78 8.80
N ALA A 30 -21.82 -8.56 8.73
CA ALA A 30 -22.48 -8.17 7.48
C ALA A 30 -21.93 -6.83 7.00
N THR A 31 -21.04 -6.87 6.01
CA THR A 31 -20.25 -5.71 5.59
C THR A 31 -20.68 -5.20 4.22
N LEU A 32 -20.87 -3.88 4.12
CA LEU A 32 -21.06 -3.16 2.85
C LEU A 32 -19.75 -2.47 2.47
N LEU A 33 -19.30 -2.68 1.23
CA LEU A 33 -18.18 -1.98 0.61
C LEU A 33 -18.70 -1.05 -0.49
N LEU A 34 -18.56 0.26 -0.29
CA LEU A 34 -18.93 1.29 -1.27
C LEU A 34 -17.69 1.77 -2.01
N ASP A 35 -17.79 1.95 -3.32
CA ASP A 35 -16.72 2.52 -4.13
C ASP A 35 -17.28 3.45 -5.22
N GLU A 36 -16.66 4.62 -5.40
CA GLU A 36 -17.14 5.63 -6.36
C GLU A 36 -16.90 5.26 -7.84
N GLY A 37 -16.27 4.13 -8.12
CA GLY A 37 -16.10 3.65 -9.48
C GLY A 37 -14.80 4.10 -10.15
N ASP A 38 -14.74 3.99 -11.49
CA ASP A 38 -13.51 4.17 -12.26
C ASP A 38 -13.11 5.64 -12.46
N ILE A 39 -13.91 6.58 -12.01
CA ILE A 39 -13.60 8.01 -12.03
C ILE A 39 -12.60 8.43 -10.93
N ALA A 40 -12.35 7.58 -9.95
CA ALA A 40 -11.42 7.86 -8.85
C ALA A 40 -9.95 7.79 -9.28
N PHE A 41 -9.11 8.58 -8.61
CA PHE A 41 -7.65 8.50 -8.75
C PHE A 41 -7.12 7.22 -8.10
N ARG A 42 -7.04 6.15 -8.87
CA ARG A 42 -6.85 4.77 -8.42
C ARG A 42 -5.41 4.45 -8.04
N ALA A 43 -4.95 4.91 -6.88
CA ALA A 43 -3.63 4.53 -6.32
C ALA A 43 -3.40 3.02 -6.31
N SER A 44 -4.43 2.22 -6.03
CA SER A 44 -4.36 0.76 -5.97
C SER A 44 -4.06 0.12 -7.32
N ARG A 45 -4.69 0.58 -8.41
CA ARG A 45 -4.48 0.05 -9.77
C ARG A 45 -3.15 0.50 -10.37
N GLY A 46 -2.68 1.69 -10.02
CA GLY A 46 -1.40 2.22 -10.49
C GLY A 46 -0.21 1.85 -9.59
N ASN A 47 -0.40 1.02 -8.57
CA ASN A 47 0.64 0.67 -7.63
C ASN A 47 1.75 -0.18 -8.28
N PHE A 48 3.00 0.04 -7.85
CA PHE A 48 4.16 -0.69 -8.35
C PHE A 48 4.18 -2.17 -7.90
N GLY A 49 3.61 -2.48 -6.74
CA GLY A 49 3.41 -3.85 -6.27
C GLY A 49 4.49 -4.40 -5.34
N LEU A 50 5.29 -3.56 -4.71
CA LEU A 50 6.26 -4.04 -3.71
C LEU A 50 5.58 -4.41 -2.38
N VAL A 51 6.01 -5.52 -1.80
CA VAL A 51 5.93 -5.84 -0.39
C VAL A 51 7.28 -5.44 0.20
N TRP A 52 7.35 -4.32 0.93
CA TRP A 52 8.63 -3.65 1.18
C TRP A 52 8.81 -3.19 2.62
N VAL A 53 9.90 -3.62 3.25
CA VAL A 53 10.22 -3.38 4.66
C VAL A 53 11.44 -2.47 4.81
N GLN A 54 12.51 -2.73 4.07
CA GLN A 54 13.83 -2.10 4.26
C GLN A 54 13.90 -0.58 4.03
N SER A 55 12.81 0.07 3.65
CA SER A 55 12.76 1.53 3.48
C SER A 55 11.58 2.15 4.22
N LYS A 56 11.11 1.49 5.30
CA LYS A 56 9.93 1.92 6.04
C LYS A 56 10.23 2.18 7.51
N GLY A 57 9.73 3.31 8.01
CA GLY A 57 9.68 3.59 9.44
C GLY A 57 10.99 4.05 10.07
N LEU A 58 11.93 4.62 9.32
CA LEU A 58 13.06 5.33 9.93
C LEU A 58 12.52 6.50 10.77
N GLY A 59 12.92 6.57 12.03
CA GLY A 59 12.36 7.52 13.01
C GLY A 59 10.97 7.13 13.54
N ALA A 60 10.41 5.98 13.11
CA ALA A 60 9.09 5.51 13.49
C ALA A 60 9.09 3.98 13.74
N PRO A 61 9.66 3.50 14.86
CA PRO A 61 9.79 2.07 15.14
C PRO A 61 8.45 1.30 15.18
N HIS A 62 7.36 1.98 15.54
CA HIS A 62 6.01 1.41 15.47
C HIS A 62 5.60 1.07 14.04
N TYR A 63 5.97 1.89 13.05
CA TYR A 63 5.70 1.62 11.65
C TYR A 63 6.62 0.53 11.08
N GLN A 64 7.88 0.45 11.52
CA GLN A 64 8.75 -0.68 11.17
C GLN A 64 8.11 -2.01 11.59
N ARG A 65 7.67 -2.12 12.86
CA ARG A 65 6.99 -3.32 13.39
C ARG A 65 5.72 -3.64 12.62
N TRP A 66 4.89 -2.62 12.34
CA TRP A 66 3.64 -2.78 11.60
C TRP A 66 3.88 -3.31 10.19
N THR A 67 4.81 -2.71 9.46
CA THR A 67 5.17 -3.09 8.09
C THR A 67 5.77 -4.49 8.02
N ARG A 68 6.71 -4.79 8.91
CA ARG A 68 7.31 -6.14 8.98
C ARG A 68 6.29 -7.20 9.35
N GLY A 69 5.42 -6.92 10.33
CA GLY A 69 4.32 -7.80 10.67
C GLY A 69 3.42 -8.08 9.47
N SER A 70 3.17 -7.06 8.64
CA SER A 70 2.39 -7.25 7.41
C SER A 70 3.11 -8.15 6.39
N ALA A 71 4.42 -7.96 6.20
CA ALA A 71 5.20 -8.82 5.31
C ALA A 71 5.20 -10.30 5.77
N GLN A 72 5.15 -10.53 7.08
CA GLN A 72 5.03 -11.88 7.65
C GLN A 72 3.63 -12.49 7.49
N GLU A 73 2.58 -11.67 7.48
CA GLU A 73 1.19 -12.11 7.26
C GLU A 73 0.89 -12.39 5.78
N TRP A 74 1.69 -11.88 4.86
CA TRP A 74 1.43 -11.96 3.43
C TRP A 74 1.30 -13.40 2.89
N PRO A 75 2.20 -14.36 3.21
CA PRO A 75 2.06 -15.74 2.70
C PRO A 75 0.73 -16.37 3.09
N LYS A 76 0.28 -16.14 4.33
CA LYS A 76 -1.00 -16.64 4.84
C LYS A 76 -2.17 -16.02 4.09
N LEU A 77 -2.17 -14.69 3.91
CA LEU A 77 -3.23 -13.99 3.16
C LEU A 77 -3.27 -14.46 1.70
N ALA A 78 -2.12 -14.60 1.05
CA ALA A 78 -2.04 -15.02 -0.35
C ALA A 78 -2.56 -16.46 -0.55
N ALA A 79 -2.18 -17.38 0.35
CA ALA A 79 -2.66 -18.76 0.32
C ALA A 79 -4.17 -18.85 0.53
N GLU A 80 -4.69 -18.13 1.53
CA GLU A 80 -6.12 -18.08 1.84
C GLU A 80 -6.94 -17.51 0.66
N LEU A 81 -6.48 -16.39 0.07
CA LEU A 81 -7.17 -15.80 -1.08
C LEU A 81 -7.19 -16.77 -2.28
N LYS A 82 -6.05 -17.43 -2.56
CA LYS A 82 -5.99 -18.43 -3.64
C LYS A 82 -6.93 -19.60 -3.39
N GLU A 83 -6.96 -20.14 -2.18
CA GLU A 83 -7.85 -21.24 -1.79
C GLU A 83 -9.32 -20.83 -1.96
N ARG A 84 -9.73 -19.67 -1.44
CA ARG A 84 -11.13 -19.23 -1.45
C ARG A 84 -11.62 -18.73 -2.81
N THR A 85 -10.73 -18.21 -3.65
CA THR A 85 -11.13 -17.51 -4.88
C THR A 85 -10.60 -18.13 -6.16
N GLY A 86 -9.65 -19.05 -6.08
CA GLY A 86 -8.87 -19.53 -7.22
C GLY A 86 -7.88 -18.51 -7.79
N ILE A 87 -7.81 -17.27 -7.25
CA ILE A 87 -6.99 -16.18 -7.77
C ILE A 87 -5.70 -16.09 -6.97
N GLY A 88 -4.57 -16.37 -7.61
CA GLY A 88 -3.25 -16.09 -7.06
C GLY A 88 -2.95 -14.59 -7.05
N THR A 89 -2.25 -14.12 -6.03
CA THR A 89 -1.86 -12.70 -5.92
C THR A 89 -0.52 -12.38 -6.62
N GLY A 90 0.14 -13.40 -7.19
CA GLY A 90 1.49 -13.25 -7.74
C GLY A 90 2.52 -12.89 -6.68
N LEU A 91 2.30 -13.31 -5.42
CA LEU A 91 3.24 -13.07 -4.33
C LEU A 91 4.53 -13.83 -4.55
N GLN A 92 5.65 -13.11 -4.52
CA GLN A 92 7.01 -13.64 -4.44
C GLN A 92 7.77 -12.87 -3.37
N GLN A 93 8.32 -13.57 -2.39
CA GLN A 93 9.13 -13.00 -1.29
C GLN A 93 10.52 -13.66 -1.22
N PRO A 94 11.34 -13.55 -2.27
CA PRO A 94 12.72 -14.09 -2.27
C PRO A 94 13.69 -13.18 -1.52
N GLY A 95 13.21 -12.15 -0.87
CA GLY A 95 13.96 -10.98 -0.45
C GLY A 95 13.84 -9.85 -1.48
N GLY A 96 14.54 -8.75 -1.19
CA GLY A 96 14.60 -7.60 -2.09
C GLY A 96 15.83 -6.76 -1.87
N VAL A 97 16.20 -5.95 -2.86
CA VAL A 97 17.41 -5.16 -2.82
C VAL A 97 17.18 -3.68 -3.14
N HIS A 98 17.99 -2.84 -2.52
CA HIS A 98 18.13 -1.45 -2.90
C HIS A 98 19.49 -1.25 -3.55
N LEU A 99 19.50 -1.03 -4.87
CA LEU A 99 20.73 -0.85 -5.65
C LEU A 99 21.33 0.55 -5.46
N CYS A 100 22.64 0.62 -5.32
CA CYS A 100 23.43 1.84 -5.20
C CYS A 100 24.35 1.97 -6.40
N LEU A 101 24.25 3.09 -7.13
CA LEU A 101 25.00 3.35 -8.34
C LEU A 101 26.27 4.18 -8.11
N SER A 102 26.54 4.59 -6.86
CA SER A 102 27.75 5.28 -6.47
C SER A 102 28.18 4.91 -5.05
N GLU A 103 29.45 5.17 -4.71
CA GLU A 103 29.95 4.99 -3.35
C GLU A 103 29.19 5.87 -2.34
N GLU A 104 28.80 7.04 -2.75
CA GLU A 104 27.98 7.95 -1.91
C GLU A 104 26.61 7.35 -1.61
N GLU A 105 25.90 6.82 -2.63
CA GLU A 105 24.63 6.13 -2.44
C GLU A 105 24.80 4.92 -1.50
N PHE A 106 25.87 4.15 -1.68
CA PHE A 106 26.13 2.96 -0.87
C PHE A 106 26.44 3.32 0.60
N GLY A 107 27.26 4.34 0.84
CA GLY A 107 27.56 4.83 2.18
C GLY A 107 26.30 5.32 2.92
N LYS A 108 25.52 6.20 2.26
CA LYS A 108 24.25 6.70 2.80
C LYS A 108 23.25 5.55 3.07
N ARG A 109 23.23 4.56 2.18
CA ARG A 109 22.37 3.39 2.37
C ARG A 109 22.78 2.56 3.57
N GLY A 110 24.08 2.35 3.78
CA GLY A 110 24.63 1.64 4.94
C GLY A 110 24.26 2.33 6.26
N GLU A 111 24.43 3.66 6.34
CA GLU A 111 24.02 4.46 7.50
C GLU A 111 22.52 4.36 7.78
N TYR A 112 21.71 4.47 6.72
CA TYR A 112 20.27 4.32 6.79
C TYR A 112 19.87 2.96 7.37
N MET A 113 20.43 1.87 6.86
CA MET A 113 20.10 0.52 7.29
C MET A 113 20.56 0.25 8.73
N ALA A 114 21.76 0.71 9.09
CA ALA A 114 22.27 0.58 10.45
C ALA A 114 21.40 1.35 11.47
N ARG A 115 20.92 2.55 11.10
CA ARG A 115 20.01 3.32 11.93
C ARG A 115 18.64 2.63 12.04
N LEU A 116 18.09 2.16 10.92
CA LEU A 116 16.82 1.44 10.90
C LEU A 116 16.87 0.18 11.79
N GLN A 117 17.98 -0.56 11.76
CA GLN A 117 18.20 -1.73 12.62
C GLN A 117 18.28 -1.36 14.11
N ARG A 118 19.03 -0.30 14.46
CA ARG A 118 19.09 0.17 15.86
C ARG A 118 17.71 0.57 16.39
N GLU A 119 16.92 1.30 15.60
CA GLU A 119 15.57 1.74 15.96
C GLU A 119 14.57 0.59 16.06
N ALA A 120 14.80 -0.52 15.33
CA ALA A 120 13.97 -1.73 15.43
C ALA A 120 14.08 -2.40 16.82
N GLY A 121 15.18 -2.21 17.53
CA GLY A 121 15.43 -2.79 18.86
C GLY A 121 15.33 -4.32 18.84
N ASN A 122 14.72 -4.90 19.88
CA ASN A 122 14.56 -6.35 20.00
C ASN A 122 13.71 -6.99 18.88
N PHE A 123 12.93 -6.21 18.17
CA PHE A 123 12.18 -6.70 17.02
C PHE A 123 13.10 -7.06 15.84
N GLY A 124 14.26 -6.41 15.77
CA GLY A 124 15.33 -6.64 14.81
C GLY A 124 14.96 -6.37 13.36
N LEU A 125 15.94 -6.10 12.55
CA LEU A 125 15.82 -6.05 11.09
C LEU A 125 17.04 -6.79 10.52
N GLU A 126 16.80 -7.95 9.93
CA GLU A 126 17.85 -8.66 9.21
C GLU A 126 18.12 -7.96 7.88
N TYR A 127 19.36 -7.56 7.67
CA TYR A 127 19.80 -7.00 6.39
C TYR A 127 21.29 -7.28 6.17
N ARG A 128 21.72 -7.18 4.92
CA ARG A 128 23.13 -7.21 4.53
C ARG A 128 23.44 -6.07 3.56
N MET A 129 24.62 -5.49 3.71
CA MET A 129 25.23 -4.64 2.68
C MET A 129 26.13 -5.51 1.82
N VAL A 130 25.86 -5.60 0.52
CA VAL A 130 26.47 -6.55 -0.41
C VAL A 130 27.18 -5.82 -1.53
N ARG A 131 28.36 -6.27 -1.93
CA ARG A 131 29.19 -5.69 -3.01
C ARG A 131 29.83 -6.76 -3.90
N GLY A 132 30.43 -6.30 -5.00
CA GLY A 132 31.36 -7.07 -5.82
C GLY A 132 30.76 -8.34 -6.42
N ALA A 133 31.50 -9.46 -6.30
CA ALA A 133 31.09 -10.74 -6.87
C ALA A 133 29.79 -11.25 -6.24
N GLU A 134 29.66 -11.18 -4.93
CA GLU A 134 28.44 -11.61 -4.23
C GLU A 134 27.17 -10.90 -4.76
N ALA A 135 27.24 -9.59 -5.00
CA ALA A 135 26.11 -8.85 -5.57
C ALA A 135 25.75 -9.36 -6.97
N ARG A 136 26.74 -9.70 -7.79
CA ARG A 136 26.54 -10.22 -9.16
C ARG A 136 26.03 -11.67 -9.16
N ASP A 137 26.43 -12.47 -8.18
CA ASP A 137 25.90 -13.83 -7.99
C ASP A 137 24.44 -13.81 -7.57
N MET A 138 24.06 -12.88 -6.68
CA MET A 138 22.66 -12.70 -6.25
C MET A 138 21.77 -12.12 -7.36
N LEU A 139 22.32 -11.21 -8.20
CA LEU A 139 21.62 -10.56 -9.30
C LEU A 139 22.46 -10.60 -10.58
N PRO A 140 22.35 -11.68 -11.36
CA PRO A 140 23.03 -11.78 -12.66
C PRO A 140 22.67 -10.64 -13.60
N GLY A 141 23.65 -10.13 -14.34
CA GLY A 141 23.44 -9.05 -15.30
C GLY A 141 23.45 -7.63 -14.72
N LEU A 142 23.87 -7.46 -13.45
CA LEU A 142 24.08 -6.13 -12.86
C LEU A 142 25.08 -5.30 -13.70
N GLY A 143 24.75 -4.03 -13.88
CA GLY A 143 25.59 -3.06 -14.58
C GLY A 143 26.90 -2.75 -13.83
N PRO A 144 27.95 -2.33 -14.56
CA PRO A 144 29.24 -2.01 -13.95
C PRO A 144 29.15 -0.79 -13.00
N GLN A 145 28.15 0.09 -13.15
CA GLN A 145 27.92 1.21 -12.25
C GLN A 145 27.32 0.82 -10.91
N VAL A 146 26.78 -0.40 -10.76
CA VAL A 146 26.26 -0.86 -9.46
C VAL A 146 27.41 -1.16 -8.52
N VAL A 147 27.63 -0.28 -7.57
CA VAL A 147 28.68 -0.37 -6.54
C VAL A 147 28.34 -1.45 -5.51
N GLY A 148 27.06 -1.55 -5.17
CA GLY A 148 26.56 -2.50 -4.19
C GLY A 148 25.07 -2.31 -3.93
N MET A 149 24.59 -2.99 -2.89
CA MET A 149 23.16 -2.97 -2.55
C MET A 149 22.94 -3.30 -1.07
N SER A 150 21.80 -2.90 -0.52
CA SER A 150 21.27 -3.51 0.70
C SER A 150 20.28 -4.61 0.33
N TRP A 151 20.32 -5.71 1.05
CA TRP A 151 19.39 -6.83 0.92
C TRP A 151 18.69 -7.13 2.24
N THR A 152 17.44 -7.58 2.18
CA THR A 152 16.69 -8.12 3.32
C THR A 152 15.78 -9.27 2.87
N PRO A 153 15.60 -10.32 3.71
CA PRO A 153 14.74 -11.45 3.37
C PRO A 153 13.24 -11.13 3.43
N TYR A 154 12.85 -10.00 4.03
CA TYR A 154 11.43 -9.67 4.26
C TYR A 154 10.74 -9.05 3.06
N ASP A 155 11.50 -8.55 2.11
CA ASP A 155 10.99 -7.86 0.93
C ASP A 155 10.56 -8.83 -0.17
N GLY A 156 9.70 -8.34 -1.04
CA GLY A 156 9.17 -9.08 -2.15
C GLY A 156 8.25 -8.21 -3.00
N HIS A 157 7.41 -8.86 -3.78
CA HIS A 157 6.40 -8.18 -4.58
C HIS A 157 5.16 -9.04 -4.78
N ALA A 158 4.07 -8.40 -5.16
CA ALA A 158 2.82 -9.04 -5.55
C ALA A 158 2.18 -8.25 -6.70
N SER A 159 1.22 -8.82 -7.40
CA SER A 159 0.41 -8.11 -8.37
C SER A 159 -0.69 -7.31 -7.66
N PRO A 160 -0.68 -5.97 -7.71
CA PRO A 160 -1.74 -5.17 -7.10
C PRO A 160 -3.11 -5.45 -7.70
N LEU A 161 -3.17 -5.74 -8.99
CA LEU A 161 -4.42 -6.03 -9.70
C LEU A 161 -5.00 -7.39 -9.31
N TYR A 162 -4.17 -8.42 -9.24
CA TYR A 162 -4.61 -9.74 -8.79
C TYR A 162 -4.99 -9.72 -7.31
N LEU A 163 -4.22 -9.01 -6.47
CA LEU A 163 -4.58 -8.82 -5.07
C LEU A 163 -5.94 -8.14 -4.91
N LEU A 164 -6.16 -7.03 -5.63
CA LEU A 164 -7.43 -6.31 -5.56
C LEU A 164 -8.60 -7.20 -6.01
N ARG A 165 -8.43 -7.91 -7.12
CA ARG A 165 -9.42 -8.86 -7.63
C ARG A 165 -9.70 -9.99 -6.62
N ALA A 166 -8.65 -10.59 -6.05
CA ALA A 166 -8.79 -11.66 -5.06
C ALA A 166 -9.52 -11.20 -3.80
N LEU A 167 -9.19 -9.99 -3.30
CA LEU A 167 -9.86 -9.40 -2.13
C LEU A 167 -11.35 -9.15 -2.39
N HIS A 168 -11.70 -8.56 -3.54
CA HIS A 168 -13.11 -8.33 -3.91
C HIS A 168 -13.87 -9.65 -4.10
N THR A 169 -13.27 -10.61 -4.82
CA THR A 169 -13.90 -11.94 -5.04
C THR A 169 -14.06 -12.69 -3.71
N GLY A 170 -13.04 -12.68 -2.85
CA GLY A 170 -13.11 -13.31 -1.53
C GLY A 170 -14.12 -12.64 -0.60
N PHE A 171 -14.22 -11.31 -0.65
CA PHE A 171 -15.19 -10.53 0.10
C PHE A 171 -16.63 -10.87 -0.31
N THR A 172 -16.95 -10.81 -1.60
CA THR A 172 -18.29 -11.11 -2.11
C THR A 172 -18.63 -12.59 -1.99
N GLY A 173 -17.66 -13.49 -2.22
CA GLY A 173 -17.81 -14.93 -2.04
C GLY A 173 -18.08 -15.34 -0.58
N ALA A 174 -17.65 -14.52 0.39
CA ALA A 174 -17.97 -14.70 1.80
C ALA A 174 -19.31 -14.04 2.22
N GLY A 175 -20.11 -13.53 1.27
CA GLY A 175 -21.40 -12.90 1.52
C GLY A 175 -21.35 -11.39 1.74
N GLY A 176 -20.21 -10.74 1.55
CA GLY A 176 -20.08 -9.28 1.61
C GLY A 176 -20.81 -8.61 0.45
N THR A 177 -21.37 -7.43 0.69
CA THR A 177 -22.07 -6.65 -0.32
C THR A 177 -21.14 -5.58 -0.90
N TYR A 178 -20.83 -5.67 -2.19
CA TYR A 178 -20.04 -4.66 -2.90
C TYR A 178 -20.95 -3.81 -3.80
N GLN A 179 -20.89 -2.50 -3.61
CA GLN A 179 -21.64 -1.53 -4.42
C GLN A 179 -20.65 -0.65 -5.20
N PRO A 180 -20.39 -0.93 -6.47
CA PRO A 180 -19.60 -0.06 -7.35
C PRO A 180 -20.40 1.18 -7.77
N ASN A 181 -19.70 2.19 -8.25
CA ASN A 181 -20.28 3.47 -8.71
C ASN A 181 -21.18 4.14 -7.65
N ALA A 182 -20.80 3.98 -6.38
CA ALA A 182 -21.53 4.44 -5.21
C ALA A 182 -20.71 5.50 -4.44
N ARG A 183 -20.54 6.66 -5.09
CA ARG A 183 -19.95 7.82 -4.43
C ARG A 183 -20.81 8.24 -3.25
N VAL A 184 -20.18 8.52 -2.11
CA VAL A 184 -20.89 9.04 -0.92
C VAL A 184 -21.28 10.49 -1.14
N GLU A 185 -22.58 10.73 -1.21
CA GLU A 185 -23.19 12.04 -1.44
C GLU A 185 -23.61 12.71 -0.14
N GLY A 186 -24.18 11.94 0.80
CA GLY A 186 -24.63 12.38 2.09
C GLY A 186 -24.24 11.45 3.21
N SER A 187 -24.14 11.97 4.43
CA SER A 187 -23.87 11.17 5.62
C SER A 187 -24.43 11.83 6.87
N SER A 188 -24.81 11.00 7.85
CA SER A 188 -25.05 11.43 9.23
C SER A 188 -24.29 10.51 10.18
N ALA A 189 -23.77 11.08 11.26
CA ALA A 189 -22.97 10.38 12.25
C ALA A 189 -23.48 10.66 13.67
N ALA A 190 -23.70 9.57 14.40
CA ALA A 190 -23.91 9.56 15.85
C ALA A 190 -23.11 8.37 16.44
N PRO A 191 -22.86 8.33 17.75
CA PRO A 191 -22.17 7.22 18.38
C PRO A 191 -22.78 5.86 18.00
N ASN A 192 -22.00 5.00 17.32
CA ASN A 192 -22.42 3.68 16.84
C ASN A 192 -23.71 3.68 15.96
N ASP A 193 -23.99 4.78 15.30
CA ASP A 193 -25.12 4.91 14.37
C ASP A 193 -24.74 5.83 13.21
N PHE A 194 -24.38 5.23 12.09
CA PHE A 194 -23.97 5.94 10.89
C PHE A 194 -24.96 5.70 9.77
N SER A 195 -25.31 6.76 9.05
CA SER A 195 -26.08 6.68 7.81
C SER A 195 -25.24 7.25 6.68
N VAL A 196 -25.17 6.52 5.57
CA VAL A 196 -24.44 6.91 4.36
C VAL A 196 -25.41 6.87 3.17
N GLU A 197 -25.42 7.92 2.38
CA GLU A 197 -26.19 8.02 1.14
C GLU A 197 -25.26 7.87 -0.05
N ALA A 198 -25.50 6.88 -0.89
CA ALA A 198 -24.75 6.62 -2.09
C ALA A 198 -25.61 5.92 -3.15
N ALA A 199 -25.43 6.24 -4.43
CA ALA A 199 -26.19 5.67 -5.55
C ALA A 199 -27.73 5.70 -5.34
N GLY A 200 -28.24 6.79 -4.78
CA GLY A 200 -29.68 6.98 -4.52
C GLY A 200 -30.26 6.10 -3.40
N GLN A 201 -29.43 5.38 -2.67
CA GLN A 201 -29.82 4.52 -1.54
C GLN A 201 -29.27 5.06 -0.22
N ARG A 202 -29.92 4.68 0.89
CA ARG A 202 -29.46 5.01 2.25
C ARG A 202 -29.12 3.74 2.99
N TYR A 203 -27.86 3.64 3.45
CA TYR A 203 -27.30 2.52 4.21
C TYR A 203 -27.07 2.92 5.64
N ARG A 204 -27.19 1.98 6.59
CA ARG A 204 -26.91 2.20 8.02
C ARG A 204 -26.05 1.10 8.59
N ALA A 205 -25.18 1.49 9.51
CA ALA A 205 -24.36 0.56 10.27
C ALA A 205 -23.90 1.19 11.60
N PRO A 206 -23.61 0.39 12.63
CA PRO A 206 -22.98 0.86 13.86
C PRO A 206 -21.46 1.14 13.68
N ARG A 207 -20.87 0.75 12.55
CA ARG A 207 -19.47 1.02 12.22
C ARG A 207 -19.31 1.57 10.82
N VAL A 208 -18.42 2.58 10.67
CA VAL A 208 -18.01 3.10 9.38
C VAL A 208 -16.48 3.18 9.30
N VAL A 209 -15.92 2.76 8.16
CA VAL A 209 -14.49 2.79 7.91
C VAL A 209 -14.22 3.64 6.67
N LEU A 210 -13.48 4.72 6.83
CA LEU A 210 -13.08 5.60 5.75
C LEU A 210 -11.75 5.12 5.16
N ALA A 211 -11.80 4.53 3.96
CA ALA A 211 -10.67 4.00 3.21
C ALA A 211 -10.63 4.54 1.75
N ALA A 212 -11.21 5.73 1.53
CA ALA A 212 -11.40 6.36 0.23
C ALA A 212 -10.14 7.06 -0.32
N GLY A 213 -8.97 6.76 0.26
CA GLY A 213 -7.69 7.32 -0.21
C GLY A 213 -7.68 8.85 -0.11
N LEU A 214 -7.41 9.56 -1.23
CA LEU A 214 -7.39 11.02 -1.24
C LEU A 214 -8.75 11.64 -0.90
N GLY A 215 -9.87 10.95 -1.18
CA GLY A 215 -11.20 11.40 -0.82
C GLY A 215 -11.46 11.46 0.69
N ASN A 216 -10.62 10.83 1.50
CA ASN A 216 -10.77 10.92 2.95
C ASN A 216 -10.48 12.32 3.52
N ALA A 217 -9.74 13.17 2.81
CA ALA A 217 -9.55 14.56 3.22
C ALA A 217 -10.89 15.29 3.40
N ASP A 218 -11.85 15.03 2.52
CA ASP A 218 -13.18 15.64 2.55
C ASP A 218 -14.20 14.84 3.37
N LEU A 219 -14.02 13.51 3.46
CA LEU A 219 -14.96 12.64 4.16
C LEU A 219 -14.72 12.60 5.67
N ALA A 220 -13.47 12.58 6.11
CA ALA A 220 -13.13 12.35 7.52
C ALA A 220 -13.77 13.37 8.48
N PRO A 221 -13.81 14.68 8.17
CA PRO A 221 -14.45 15.66 9.06
C PRO A 221 -15.94 15.39 9.34
N ARG A 222 -16.66 14.79 8.38
CA ARG A 222 -18.08 14.43 8.52
C ARG A 222 -18.32 13.36 9.60
N PHE A 223 -17.27 12.59 9.93
CA PHE A 223 -17.29 11.51 10.91
C PHE A 223 -16.45 11.82 12.16
N GLY A 224 -16.11 13.10 12.37
CA GLY A 224 -15.29 13.53 13.52
C GLY A 224 -13.88 12.99 13.51
N LEU A 225 -13.31 12.82 12.32
CA LEU A 225 -11.96 12.33 12.06
C LEU A 225 -11.16 13.34 11.23
N GLU A 226 -9.84 13.16 11.21
CA GLU A 226 -8.94 13.93 10.36
C GLU A 226 -8.16 12.98 9.44
N ALA A 227 -7.96 13.39 8.20
CA ALA A 227 -7.14 12.67 7.23
C ALA A 227 -6.36 13.68 6.37
N PRO A 228 -5.30 14.30 6.90
CA PRO A 228 -4.49 15.29 6.17
C PRO A 228 -3.63 14.58 5.12
N VAL A 229 -4.26 14.12 4.06
CA VAL A 229 -3.60 13.43 2.94
C VAL A 229 -3.52 14.33 1.72
N ARG A 230 -2.42 14.19 0.97
CA ARG A 230 -2.19 14.89 -0.29
C ARG A 230 -1.76 13.92 -1.39
N PRO A 231 -1.99 14.27 -2.66
CA PRO A 231 -1.47 13.48 -3.77
C PRO A 231 0.05 13.66 -3.92
N GLU A 232 0.74 12.58 -4.27
CA GLU A 232 2.11 12.58 -4.78
C GLU A 232 2.15 11.72 -6.03
N ARG A 233 2.45 12.32 -7.18
CA ARG A 233 2.49 11.59 -8.45
C ARG A 233 3.72 10.69 -8.52
N GLY A 234 3.52 9.47 -9.02
CA GLY A 234 4.58 8.55 -9.39
C GLY A 234 4.33 7.98 -10.77
N GLN A 235 5.40 7.86 -11.57
CA GLN A 235 5.35 7.30 -12.93
C GLN A 235 5.99 5.92 -12.97
N ILE A 236 5.44 5.05 -13.81
CA ILE A 236 5.87 3.66 -14.00
C ILE A 236 5.95 3.39 -15.49
N LEU A 237 7.01 2.72 -15.92
CA LEU A 237 7.19 2.18 -17.26
C LEU A 237 7.05 0.66 -17.21
N VAL A 238 6.55 0.06 -18.29
CA VAL A 238 6.45 -1.39 -18.45
C VAL A 238 7.10 -1.79 -19.77
N THR A 239 7.97 -2.79 -19.69
CA THR A 239 8.62 -3.36 -20.87
C THR A 239 7.77 -4.47 -21.49
N GLU A 240 8.09 -4.84 -22.72
CA GLU A 240 7.69 -6.13 -23.27
C GLU A 240 8.16 -7.29 -22.35
N ARG A 241 7.65 -8.48 -22.60
CA ARG A 241 8.07 -9.69 -21.88
C ARG A 241 9.49 -10.09 -22.26
N THR A 242 10.25 -10.58 -21.29
CA THR A 242 11.60 -11.08 -21.50
C THR A 242 11.76 -12.48 -20.87
N GLN A 243 12.65 -13.28 -21.47
CA GLN A 243 13.05 -14.58 -20.93
C GLN A 243 14.12 -14.43 -19.82
N THR A 244 14.77 -13.27 -19.74
CA THR A 244 15.72 -12.98 -18.66
C THR A 244 14.99 -12.85 -17.36
N VAL A 245 15.35 -13.66 -16.37
CA VAL A 245 14.72 -13.68 -15.05
C VAL A 245 15.43 -12.72 -14.11
N LEU A 246 14.66 -11.84 -13.45
CA LEU A 246 15.12 -11.03 -12.34
C LEU A 246 14.82 -11.80 -11.04
N PRO A 247 15.83 -12.36 -10.34
CA PRO A 247 15.63 -13.30 -9.22
C PRO A 247 14.87 -12.70 -8.03
N MET A 248 14.98 -11.39 -7.83
CA MET A 248 14.27 -10.67 -6.77
C MET A 248 14.01 -9.22 -7.16
N PRO A 249 12.99 -8.57 -6.60
CA PRO A 249 12.69 -7.18 -6.89
C PRO A 249 13.77 -6.24 -6.33
N THR A 250 13.95 -5.14 -7.02
CA THR A 250 14.65 -3.97 -6.48
C THR A 250 13.65 -2.91 -6.03
N THR A 251 14.11 -1.84 -5.39
CA THR A 251 13.27 -0.68 -5.05
C THR A 251 12.59 -0.07 -6.28
N THR A 252 13.23 -0.18 -7.46
CA THR A 252 12.83 0.51 -8.68
C THR A 252 12.56 -0.41 -9.87
N ILE A 253 12.83 -1.70 -9.77
CA ILE A 253 12.60 -2.67 -10.85
C ILE A 253 12.04 -3.94 -10.24
N ARG A 254 10.95 -4.44 -10.80
CA ARG A 254 10.44 -5.78 -10.52
C ARG A 254 9.96 -6.46 -11.79
N GLN A 255 10.02 -7.77 -11.83
CA GLN A 255 9.46 -8.55 -12.93
C GLN A 255 8.06 -9.05 -12.55
N THR A 256 7.12 -8.96 -13.50
CA THR A 256 5.79 -9.55 -13.32
C THR A 256 5.82 -11.04 -13.59
N GLU A 257 4.81 -11.76 -13.15
CA GLU A 257 4.66 -13.21 -13.37
C GLU A 257 4.62 -13.55 -14.87
N GLU A 258 4.14 -12.62 -15.70
CA GLU A 258 4.08 -12.74 -17.15
C GLU A 258 5.42 -12.45 -17.85
N GLY A 259 6.44 -12.01 -17.12
CA GLY A 259 7.79 -11.75 -17.62
C GLY A 259 8.09 -10.30 -18.04
N SER A 260 7.14 -9.36 -17.93
CA SER A 260 7.42 -7.94 -18.17
C SER A 260 8.12 -7.31 -16.98
N LEU A 261 9.01 -6.34 -17.23
CA LEU A 261 9.57 -5.51 -16.17
C LEU A 261 8.69 -4.28 -15.93
N MET A 262 8.47 -3.98 -14.67
CA MET A 262 7.98 -2.69 -14.22
C MET A 262 9.17 -1.88 -13.72
N LEU A 263 9.32 -0.67 -14.27
CA LEU A 263 10.38 0.27 -13.92
C LEU A 263 9.76 1.48 -13.23
N GLY A 264 10.23 1.85 -12.07
CA GLY A 264 9.78 2.98 -11.25
C GLY A 264 10.99 3.58 -10.55
N ASP A 265 10.83 4.52 -9.68
CA ASP A 265 9.64 5.31 -9.50
C ASP A 265 10.00 6.79 -9.61
N SER A 266 9.01 7.64 -9.64
CA SER A 266 9.21 9.08 -9.42
C SER A 266 8.41 9.56 -8.22
N LYS A 267 8.76 10.76 -7.72
CA LYS A 267 8.05 11.48 -6.67
C LYS A 267 7.89 12.91 -7.12
N GLU A 268 6.68 13.29 -7.44
CA GLU A 268 6.38 14.56 -8.05
C GLU A 268 5.25 15.27 -7.31
N ASP A 269 5.47 16.52 -6.94
CA ASP A 269 4.42 17.40 -6.46
C ASP A 269 3.70 18.02 -7.68
N ALA A 270 2.68 17.34 -8.16
CA ALA A 270 1.92 17.70 -9.35
C ALA A 270 0.43 17.88 -9.06
N GLY A 271 0.04 17.99 -7.78
CA GLY A 271 -1.36 18.01 -7.38
C GLY A 271 -2.11 16.80 -7.92
N PHE A 272 -3.29 17.00 -8.46
CA PHE A 272 -4.13 15.96 -9.04
C PHE A 272 -3.83 15.66 -10.53
N ASN A 273 -2.73 16.17 -11.07
CA ASN A 273 -2.35 15.95 -12.46
C ASN A 273 -1.81 14.54 -12.69
N LEU A 274 -2.49 13.74 -13.52
CA LEU A 274 -2.10 12.39 -13.96
C LEU A 274 -1.29 12.38 -15.26
N GLY A 275 -0.89 13.54 -15.78
CA GLY A 275 -0.05 13.63 -16.98
C GLY A 275 1.30 12.95 -16.77
N GLN A 276 1.86 12.41 -17.85
CA GLN A 276 3.19 11.81 -17.86
C GLN A 276 4.21 12.84 -18.35
N SER A 277 5.44 12.76 -17.82
CA SER A 277 6.56 13.60 -18.20
C SER A 277 7.63 12.76 -18.92
N PRO A 278 7.92 13.04 -20.20
CA PRO A 278 8.99 12.35 -20.93
C PRO A 278 10.35 12.45 -20.22
N GLU A 279 10.64 13.58 -19.58
CA GLU A 279 11.89 13.75 -18.83
C GLU A 279 11.98 12.79 -17.64
N VAL A 280 10.90 12.65 -16.88
CA VAL A 280 10.84 11.73 -15.74
C VAL A 280 10.92 10.28 -16.21
N MET A 281 10.21 9.93 -17.28
CA MET A 281 10.28 8.61 -17.89
C MET A 281 11.71 8.27 -18.34
N ARG A 282 12.42 9.23 -18.95
CA ARG A 282 13.83 9.08 -19.34
C ARG A 282 14.72 8.79 -18.13
N LYS A 283 14.54 9.51 -17.00
CA LYS A 283 15.32 9.30 -15.77
C LYS A 283 15.09 7.88 -15.20
N ILE A 284 13.82 7.43 -15.19
CA ILE A 284 13.47 6.06 -14.75
C ILE A 284 14.17 5.02 -15.66
N ALA A 285 14.04 5.16 -16.97
CA ALA A 285 14.64 4.25 -17.94
C ALA A 285 16.17 4.23 -17.83
N GLN A 286 16.81 5.40 -17.73
CA GLN A 286 18.27 5.51 -17.57
C GLN A 286 18.74 4.78 -16.30
N ARG A 287 18.10 5.00 -15.14
CA ARG A 287 18.47 4.31 -13.92
C ARG A 287 18.32 2.79 -14.05
N ALA A 288 17.26 2.32 -14.73
CA ALA A 288 17.05 0.90 -14.98
C ALA A 288 18.16 0.31 -15.87
N VAL A 289 18.55 0.97 -16.94
CA VAL A 289 19.65 0.55 -17.83
C VAL A 289 21.01 0.60 -17.13
N LEU A 290 21.27 1.60 -16.30
CA LEU A 290 22.50 1.64 -15.47
C LEU A 290 22.56 0.48 -14.48
N SER A 291 21.39 0.09 -13.94
CA SER A 291 21.29 -1.05 -13.02
C SER A 291 21.45 -2.39 -13.73
N PHE A 292 20.83 -2.55 -14.91
CA PHE A 292 20.85 -3.76 -15.71
C PHE A 292 20.95 -3.39 -17.21
N PRO A 293 22.14 -3.36 -17.81
CA PRO A 293 22.34 -2.91 -19.20
C PRO A 293 21.51 -3.66 -20.24
N TRP A 294 21.18 -4.92 -20.00
CA TRP A 294 20.37 -5.71 -20.91
C TRP A 294 18.94 -5.17 -21.10
N ILE A 295 18.44 -4.35 -20.14
CA ILE A 295 17.12 -3.68 -20.26
C ILE A 295 17.07 -2.71 -21.46
N ALA A 296 18.21 -2.18 -21.88
CA ALA A 296 18.28 -1.29 -23.04
C ALA A 296 17.76 -1.93 -24.35
N ASN A 297 17.74 -3.26 -24.42
CA ASN A 297 17.26 -4.01 -25.59
C ASN A 297 15.75 -4.28 -25.56
N LEU A 298 15.05 -3.87 -24.49
CA LEU A 298 13.61 -4.10 -24.34
C LEU A 298 12.80 -2.89 -24.79
N ASN A 299 11.70 -3.15 -25.49
CA ASN A 299 10.75 -2.12 -25.85
C ASN A 299 9.85 -1.75 -24.68
N LEU A 300 9.55 -0.46 -24.52
CA LEU A 300 8.52 0.01 -23.63
C LEU A 300 7.16 -0.16 -24.28
N VAL A 301 6.26 -0.93 -23.63
CA VAL A 301 4.92 -1.21 -24.17
C VAL A 301 3.84 -0.40 -23.48
N ARG A 302 4.12 0.14 -22.29
CA ARG A 302 3.16 0.94 -21.52
C ARG A 302 3.86 1.86 -20.54
N ALA A 303 3.23 3.00 -20.28
CA ALA A 303 3.56 3.90 -19.18
C ALA A 303 2.28 4.44 -18.55
N TRP A 304 2.32 4.75 -17.26
CA TRP A 304 1.26 5.47 -16.58
C TRP A 304 1.79 6.26 -15.39
N SER A 305 0.97 7.16 -14.89
CA SER A 305 1.16 7.82 -13.61
C SER A 305 0.02 7.48 -12.66
N ALA A 306 0.29 7.53 -11.37
CA ALA A 306 -0.71 7.37 -10.33
C ALA A 306 -0.41 8.29 -9.15
N LEU A 307 -1.45 8.64 -8.39
CA LEU A 307 -1.35 9.51 -7.23
C LEU A 307 -1.26 8.65 -5.96
N ARG A 308 -0.13 8.75 -5.26
CA ARG A 308 0.01 8.18 -3.91
C ARG A 308 -0.82 8.97 -2.93
N VAL A 309 -1.35 8.30 -1.93
CA VAL A 309 -2.07 8.90 -0.79
C VAL A 309 -1.05 9.16 0.31
N MET A 310 -0.53 10.37 0.38
CA MET A 310 0.57 10.73 1.27
C MET A 310 0.09 11.53 2.47
N ALA A 311 0.32 11.01 3.68
CA ALA A 311 0.27 11.82 4.90
C ALA A 311 1.49 12.77 4.97
N PRO A 312 1.46 13.85 5.77
CA PRO A 312 2.56 14.82 5.85
C PRO A 312 3.93 14.21 6.17
N ASP A 313 3.96 13.19 7.01
CA ASP A 313 5.17 12.45 7.44
C ASP A 313 5.41 11.15 6.63
N GLY A 314 4.53 10.84 5.68
CA GLY A 314 4.60 9.61 4.89
C GLY A 314 4.20 8.32 5.63
N LEU A 315 3.79 8.41 6.90
CA LEU A 315 3.34 7.25 7.68
C LEU A 315 1.83 7.01 7.47
N PRO A 316 1.34 5.78 7.69
CA PRO A 316 -0.10 5.52 7.69
C PRO A 316 -0.85 6.36 8.72
N ILE A 317 -2.11 6.63 8.42
CA ILE A 317 -3.06 7.19 9.39
C ILE A 317 -4.09 6.10 9.66
N TYR A 318 -4.13 5.64 10.92
CA TYR A 318 -5.19 4.81 11.46
C TYR A 318 -5.73 5.53 12.69
N ASP A 319 -7.02 5.86 12.66
CA ASP A 319 -7.63 6.61 13.75
C ASP A 319 -9.05 6.18 14.00
N GLN A 320 -9.54 6.48 15.18
CA GLN A 320 -10.90 6.26 15.62
C GLN A 320 -11.48 7.57 16.18
N SER A 321 -12.70 7.89 15.80
CA SER A 321 -13.38 9.11 16.26
C SER A 321 -13.72 9.02 17.74
N GLU A 322 -13.32 10.04 18.51
CA GLU A 322 -13.80 10.24 19.89
C GLU A 322 -15.21 10.80 19.92
N ARG A 323 -15.53 11.66 18.93
CA ARG A 323 -16.84 12.28 18.82
C ARG A 323 -17.93 11.29 18.43
N PHE A 324 -17.60 10.37 17.51
CA PHE A 324 -18.53 9.38 17.00
C PHE A 324 -17.91 7.98 17.10
N PRO A 325 -17.90 7.34 18.30
CA PRO A 325 -17.47 5.97 18.46
C PRO A 325 -18.07 5.03 17.41
N GLY A 326 -17.27 4.15 16.82
CA GLY A 326 -17.65 3.32 15.69
C GLY A 326 -17.22 3.88 14.32
N ALA A 327 -16.72 5.13 14.25
CA ALA A 327 -16.10 5.66 13.03
C ALA A 327 -14.58 5.49 13.06
N PHE A 328 -14.02 4.97 11.95
CA PHE A 328 -12.60 4.69 11.78
C PHE A 328 -12.09 5.28 10.46
N THR A 329 -10.80 5.61 10.40
CA THR A 329 -10.13 5.94 9.14
C THR A 329 -8.87 5.13 8.94
N ALA A 330 -8.59 4.76 7.69
CA ALA A 330 -7.39 4.05 7.28
C ALA A 330 -6.83 4.64 5.98
N ASN A 331 -5.64 5.24 6.07
CA ASN A 331 -4.95 5.85 4.94
C ASN A 331 -3.50 5.41 4.91
N CYS A 332 -3.01 5.00 3.75
CA CYS A 332 -1.58 4.77 3.55
C CYS A 332 -1.23 4.78 2.06
N HIS A 333 0.03 5.06 1.74
CA HIS A 333 0.57 4.88 0.39
C HIS A 333 1.04 3.44 0.14
N SER A 334 1.20 2.63 1.18
CA SER A 334 1.76 1.27 1.12
C SER A 334 0.68 0.17 1.13
N GLY A 335 -0.44 0.38 0.42
CA GLY A 335 -1.60 -0.52 0.45
C GLY A 335 -1.30 -1.98 0.08
N VAL A 336 -0.33 -2.23 -0.82
CA VAL A 336 0.13 -3.59 -1.13
C VAL A 336 0.87 -4.17 0.07
N THR A 337 1.94 -3.51 0.52
CA THR A 337 2.74 -4.00 1.66
C THR A 337 1.88 -4.30 2.89
N LEU A 338 0.89 -3.43 3.18
CA LEU A 338 0.09 -3.47 4.41
C LEU A 338 -1.20 -4.29 4.30
N ALA A 339 -1.46 -4.94 3.16
CA ALA A 339 -2.67 -5.74 2.95
C ALA A 339 -2.84 -6.85 4.01
N GLY A 340 -1.74 -7.51 4.39
CA GLY A 340 -1.76 -8.55 5.42
C GLY A 340 -2.25 -8.03 6.77
N THR A 341 -1.70 -6.92 7.26
CA THR A 341 -2.14 -6.33 8.54
C THR A 341 -3.52 -5.71 8.46
N HIS A 342 -3.91 -5.14 7.32
CA HIS A 342 -5.28 -4.60 7.15
C HIS A 342 -6.33 -5.69 7.31
N ALA A 343 -6.14 -6.84 6.66
CA ALA A 343 -7.08 -7.95 6.72
C ALA A 343 -7.05 -8.72 8.05
N ASN A 344 -5.84 -8.91 8.63
CA ASN A 344 -5.64 -9.86 9.73
C ASN A 344 -5.50 -9.21 11.11
N ARG A 345 -5.25 -7.90 11.18
CA ARG A 345 -5.05 -7.17 12.45
C ARG A 345 -5.98 -5.96 12.59
N LEU A 346 -6.00 -5.07 11.59
CA LEU A 346 -6.81 -3.86 11.66
C LEU A 346 -8.31 -4.17 11.62
N ALA A 347 -8.74 -5.06 10.72
CA ALA A 347 -10.14 -5.45 10.63
C ALA A 347 -10.67 -6.09 11.92
N PRO A 348 -9.97 -7.01 12.61
CA PRO A 348 -10.38 -7.49 13.94
C PRO A 348 -10.52 -6.38 14.99
N MET A 349 -9.63 -5.39 15.05
CA MET A 349 -9.75 -4.26 15.97
C MET A 349 -11.02 -3.45 15.67
N ILE A 350 -11.29 -3.17 14.41
CA ILE A 350 -12.52 -2.48 13.98
C ILE A 350 -13.77 -3.30 14.31
N ALA A 351 -13.72 -4.62 14.12
CA ALA A 351 -14.83 -5.51 14.51
C ALA A 351 -15.10 -5.48 16.01
N ALA A 352 -14.04 -5.42 16.82
CA ALA A 352 -14.14 -5.26 18.27
C ALA A 352 -14.64 -3.85 18.71
N GLY A 353 -14.68 -2.89 17.78
CA GLY A 353 -15.16 -1.53 18.04
C GLY A 353 -14.13 -0.55 18.60
N ALA A 354 -12.86 -0.97 18.75
CA ALA A 354 -11.79 -0.11 19.26
C ALA A 354 -10.43 -0.47 18.67
N LEU A 355 -9.63 0.54 18.36
CA LEU A 355 -8.22 0.37 18.03
C LEU A 355 -7.41 0.09 19.30
N GLU A 356 -6.46 -0.82 19.21
CA GLU A 356 -5.55 -1.12 20.32
C GLU A 356 -4.67 0.10 20.68
N PRO A 357 -4.24 0.26 21.95
CA PRO A 357 -3.38 1.37 22.37
C PRO A 357 -2.09 1.50 21.54
N GLY A 358 -1.55 0.40 21.02
CA GLY A 358 -0.39 0.38 20.12
C GLY A 358 -0.60 1.11 18.78
N MET A 359 -1.85 1.44 18.42
CA MET A 359 -2.20 2.19 17.22
C MET A 359 -2.16 3.71 17.44
N ALA A 360 -2.06 4.21 18.67
CA ALA A 360 -2.05 5.64 18.98
C ALA A 360 -0.99 6.45 18.19
N PRO A 361 0.23 5.95 17.93
CA PRO A 361 1.22 6.68 17.12
C PRO A 361 0.81 6.86 15.65
N PHE A 362 -0.22 6.15 15.16
CA PHE A 362 -0.74 6.30 13.81
C PHE A 362 -1.89 7.30 13.70
N SER A 363 -2.43 7.79 14.85
CA SER A 363 -3.51 8.78 14.85
C SER A 363 -3.11 10.06 14.12
N ALA A 364 -4.07 10.68 13.41
CA ALA A 364 -3.89 11.97 12.75
C ALA A 364 -3.59 13.10 13.76
N ARG A 365 -3.92 12.93 15.04
CA ARG A 365 -3.61 13.90 16.11
C ARG A 365 -2.12 14.18 16.28
N ARG A 366 -1.22 13.29 15.79
CA ARG A 366 0.22 13.54 15.77
C ARG A 366 0.61 14.80 14.97
N PHE A 367 -0.28 15.27 14.08
CA PHE A 367 -0.10 16.51 13.33
C PHE A 367 -0.63 17.77 14.05
N ASN A 368 -1.44 17.60 15.11
CA ASN A 368 -2.05 18.69 15.88
C ASN A 368 -1.18 19.15 17.06
N VAL A 369 -0.06 18.47 17.32
CA VAL A 369 0.92 18.92 18.32
C VAL A 369 1.58 20.19 17.78
N ARG A 370 1.11 21.37 18.22
CA ARG A 370 1.87 22.62 18.07
C ARG A 370 3.24 22.36 18.66
N SER A 371 4.28 22.53 17.85
CA SER A 371 5.64 22.61 18.37
C SER A 371 5.62 23.63 19.50
N ALA A 372 5.79 23.18 20.74
CA ALA A 372 6.11 24.05 21.85
C ALA A 372 7.44 24.73 21.45
N ALA A 373 7.34 26.02 21.14
CA ALA A 373 8.45 26.88 20.79
C ALA A 373 9.36 27.07 22.01
#